data_afa2d7131da1e224bed9549f6702e9d9
#
_entry.id   afa2d7131da1e224bed9549f6702e9d9
#
_cell.length_a   1.000
_cell.length_b   1.000
_cell.length_c   1.000
_cell.angle_alpha   90.00
_cell.angle_beta   90.00
_cell.angle_gamma   90.00
#
_symmetry.space_group_name_H-M   'P 1'
#
loop_
_entity.id
_entity.type
_entity.pdbx_description
1 polymer ?
#
loop_
_entity_poly.entity_id
_entity_poly.type
_entity_poly.pdbx_seq_one_letter_code
_entity_poly.pdbx_strand_id
1 'polypeptide(L)'
;MNIDEKLKELGLSLPKATDPVGSYVATKVSGNLLYISGQISIDADGNLIKGKVGKDLNTDQAYKAAERCALSIISQAKKACADDLSKIKSCIKLTGFVNSTDEFTEQPKVINGASDLIKNIFGCLLYTSDAADES
;
A
#
# COMPACT_ATOMS: atom_id res chain seq x y z
N MET A 1 -13.48 12.36 11.88
CA MET A 1 -13.36 12.34 10.40
C MET A 1 -13.28 10.90 9.95
N ASN A 2 -14.10 10.49 9.01
CA ASN A 2 -14.04 9.13 8.48
C ASN A 2 -12.91 8.99 7.43
N ILE A 3 -12.65 7.75 7.01
CA ILE A 3 -11.53 7.47 6.10
C ILE A 3 -11.75 8.10 4.72
N ASP A 4 -12.97 8.07 4.21
CA ASP A 4 -13.27 8.67 2.90
C ASP A 4 -13.03 10.18 2.92
N GLU A 5 -13.39 10.86 4.02
CA GLU A 5 -13.11 12.28 4.20
C GLU A 5 -11.62 12.58 4.29
N LYS A 6 -10.86 11.73 4.99
CA LYS A 6 -9.40 11.88 5.10
C LYS A 6 -8.72 11.74 3.74
N LEU A 7 -9.13 10.76 2.93
CA LEU A 7 -8.61 10.59 1.58
C LEU A 7 -8.90 11.81 0.72
N LYS A 8 -10.12 12.32 0.77
CA LYS A 8 -10.52 13.51 0.02
C LYS A 8 -9.70 14.74 0.44
N GLU A 9 -9.48 14.91 1.73
CA GLU A 9 -8.68 16.00 2.29
C GLU A 9 -7.23 15.93 1.80
N LEU A 10 -6.68 14.73 1.63
CA LEU A 10 -5.34 14.51 1.10
C LEU A 10 -5.27 14.59 -0.43
N GLY A 11 -6.41 14.80 -1.10
CA GLY A 11 -6.47 14.85 -2.55
C GLY A 11 -6.33 13.47 -3.21
N LEU A 12 -6.63 12.40 -2.48
CA LEU A 12 -6.46 11.02 -2.94
C LEU A 12 -7.81 10.35 -3.15
N SER A 13 -7.85 9.46 -4.12
CA SER A 13 -9.01 8.61 -4.38
C SER A 13 -8.57 7.14 -4.42
N LEU A 14 -9.44 6.25 -3.94
CA LEU A 14 -9.13 4.83 -3.97
C LEU A 14 -9.27 4.28 -5.39
N PRO A 15 -8.31 3.48 -5.86
CA PRO A 15 -8.47 2.74 -7.10
C PRO A 15 -9.55 1.67 -6.93
N LYS A 16 -10.08 1.17 -8.04
CA LYS A 16 -10.99 0.04 -8.01
C LYS A 16 -10.24 -1.20 -7.51
N ALA A 17 -10.83 -1.90 -6.54
CA ALA A 17 -10.27 -3.16 -6.06
C ALA A 17 -10.36 -4.21 -7.19
N THR A 18 -9.22 -4.73 -7.59
CA THR A 18 -9.13 -5.71 -8.66
C THR A 18 -9.12 -7.13 -8.12
N ASP A 19 -9.62 -8.06 -8.93
CA ASP A 19 -9.51 -9.48 -8.63
C ASP A 19 -8.07 -9.96 -8.90
N PRO A 20 -7.55 -10.90 -8.10
CA PRO A 20 -6.20 -11.40 -8.31
C PRO A 20 -6.07 -12.17 -9.61
N VAL A 21 -4.89 -12.06 -10.23
CA VAL A 21 -4.51 -12.86 -11.40
C VAL A 21 -3.73 -14.06 -10.88
N GLY A 22 -4.39 -15.22 -10.83
CA GLY A 22 -3.77 -16.45 -10.34
C GLY A 22 -4.65 -17.22 -9.36
N SER A 23 -4.06 -18.24 -8.74
CA SER A 23 -4.77 -19.17 -7.88
C SER A 23 -4.73 -18.75 -6.41
N TYR A 24 -5.07 -17.48 -6.13
CA TYR A 24 -5.12 -16.97 -4.78
C TYR A 24 -6.26 -15.97 -4.62
N VAL A 25 -6.62 -15.66 -3.38
CA VAL A 25 -7.64 -14.66 -3.08
C VAL A 25 -6.98 -13.33 -2.68
N ALA A 26 -7.68 -12.22 -2.94
CA ALA A 26 -7.15 -10.89 -2.61
C ALA A 26 -7.07 -10.66 -1.10
N THR A 27 -8.03 -11.19 -0.35
CA THR A 27 -8.10 -11.02 1.10
C THR A 27 -8.53 -12.30 1.78
N LYS A 28 -8.16 -12.45 3.04
CA LYS A 28 -8.55 -13.58 3.88
C LYS A 28 -8.70 -13.11 5.32
N VAL A 29 -9.80 -13.46 5.94
CA VAL A 29 -10.03 -13.18 7.36
C VAL A 29 -9.69 -14.42 8.18
N SER A 30 -8.94 -14.26 9.25
CA SER A 30 -8.66 -15.29 10.24
C SER A 30 -8.81 -14.67 11.63
N GLY A 31 -9.84 -15.09 12.37
CA GLY A 31 -10.18 -14.44 13.66
C GLY A 31 -10.45 -12.95 13.45
N ASN A 32 -9.70 -12.12 14.14
CA ASN A 32 -9.81 -10.66 14.05
C ASN A 32 -8.80 -10.03 13.08
N LEU A 33 -8.12 -10.85 12.27
CA LEU A 33 -7.10 -10.38 11.34
C LEU A 33 -7.59 -10.46 9.90
N LEU A 34 -7.34 -9.39 9.15
CA LEU A 34 -7.54 -9.34 7.71
C LEU A 34 -6.17 -9.39 7.04
N TYR A 35 -5.94 -10.41 6.25
CA TYR A 35 -4.75 -10.55 5.43
C TYR A 35 -5.06 -10.09 4.00
N ILE A 36 -4.19 -9.24 3.47
CA ILE A 36 -4.32 -8.73 2.11
C ILE A 36 -3.11 -9.18 1.31
N SER A 37 -3.36 -9.78 0.15
CA SER A 37 -2.29 -10.23 -0.75
C SER A 37 -1.54 -9.05 -1.35
N GLY A 38 -0.40 -9.31 -1.97
CA GLY A 38 0.45 -8.27 -2.53
C GLY A 38 -0.28 -7.36 -3.51
N GLN A 39 -0.05 -6.07 -3.35
CA GLN A 39 -0.58 -5.03 -4.24
C GLN A 39 0.59 -4.35 -4.95
N ILE A 40 0.37 -4.00 -6.21
CA ILE A 40 1.40 -3.38 -7.04
C ILE A 40 1.12 -1.89 -7.25
N SER A 41 2.13 -1.18 -7.73
CA SER A 41 2.05 0.28 -7.92
C SER A 41 1.34 0.61 -9.23
N ILE A 42 0.05 0.90 -9.13
CA ILE A 42 -0.78 1.33 -10.27
C ILE A 42 -1.08 2.83 -10.09
N ASP A 43 -0.81 3.62 -11.13
CA ASP A 43 -1.11 5.06 -11.09
C ASP A 43 -2.61 5.35 -11.26
N ALA A 44 -2.98 6.64 -11.23
CA ALA A 44 -4.37 7.06 -11.34
C ALA A 44 -5.01 6.71 -12.69
N ASP A 45 -4.21 6.54 -13.73
CA ASP A 45 -4.67 6.18 -15.07
C ASP A 45 -4.74 4.66 -15.29
N GLY A 46 -4.38 3.88 -14.28
CA GLY A 46 -4.40 2.42 -14.35
C GLY A 46 -3.13 1.80 -14.89
N ASN A 47 -2.07 2.59 -15.08
CA ASN A 47 -0.80 2.11 -15.59
C ASN A 47 0.14 1.69 -14.47
N LEU A 48 0.88 0.61 -14.69
CA LEU A 48 1.87 0.14 -13.73
C LEU A 48 3.08 1.09 -13.72
N ILE A 49 3.46 1.54 -12.52
CA ILE A 49 4.68 2.31 -12.32
C ILE A 49 5.83 1.31 -12.27
N LYS A 50 6.66 1.28 -13.30
CA LYS A 50 7.75 0.32 -13.46
C LYS A 50 9.11 1.00 -13.32
N GLY A 51 10.08 0.21 -12.94
CA GLY A 51 11.47 0.66 -12.97
C GLY A 51 12.23 0.20 -11.74
N LYS A 52 13.55 0.27 -11.85
CA LYS A 52 14.49 -0.03 -10.78
C LYS A 52 14.83 1.24 -10.03
N VAL A 53 14.59 1.26 -8.73
CA VAL A 53 14.93 2.43 -7.91
C VAL A 53 16.45 2.56 -7.82
N GLY A 54 16.93 3.75 -8.04
CA GLY A 54 18.36 4.04 -8.16
C GLY A 54 18.86 4.08 -9.60
N LYS A 55 18.06 3.64 -10.56
CA LYS A 55 18.36 3.68 -11.99
C LYS A 55 17.23 4.36 -12.78
N ASP A 56 16.05 3.76 -12.81
CA ASP A 56 14.91 4.25 -13.57
C ASP A 56 14.04 5.21 -12.78
N LEU A 57 14.01 5.03 -11.45
CA LEU A 57 13.23 5.83 -10.52
C LEU A 57 14.13 6.39 -9.42
N ASN A 58 13.88 7.63 -9.03
CA ASN A 58 14.51 8.19 -7.83
C ASN A 58 13.68 7.82 -6.58
N THR A 59 14.20 8.18 -5.40
CA THR A 59 13.56 7.87 -4.13
C THR A 59 12.16 8.48 -4.02
N ASP A 60 11.97 9.72 -4.48
CA ASP A 60 10.67 10.41 -4.41
C ASP A 60 9.63 9.75 -5.30
N GLN A 61 10.02 9.36 -6.51
CA GLN A 61 9.13 8.62 -7.42
C GLN A 61 8.74 7.26 -6.83
N ALA A 62 9.70 6.57 -6.23
CA ALA A 62 9.47 5.28 -5.60
C ALA A 62 8.57 5.41 -4.34
N TYR A 63 8.75 6.48 -3.57
CA TYR A 63 7.88 6.82 -2.43
C TYR A 63 6.42 6.94 -2.89
N LYS A 64 6.17 7.66 -3.99
CA LYS A 64 4.84 7.82 -4.55
C LYS A 64 4.27 6.50 -5.09
N ALA A 65 5.13 5.66 -5.66
CA ALA A 65 4.72 4.33 -6.10
C ALA A 65 4.26 3.47 -4.92
N ALA A 66 4.98 3.53 -3.79
CA ALA A 66 4.59 2.85 -2.55
C ALA A 66 3.26 3.39 -2.00
N GLU A 67 3.04 4.69 -2.09
CA GLU A 67 1.75 5.31 -1.72
C GLU A 67 0.61 4.72 -2.57
N ARG A 68 0.83 4.52 -3.87
CA ARG A 68 -0.17 3.89 -4.74
C ARG A 68 -0.45 2.45 -4.32
N CYS A 69 0.58 1.70 -3.92
CA CYS A 69 0.38 0.35 -3.37
C CYS A 69 -0.51 0.38 -2.13
N ALA A 70 -0.29 1.35 -1.23
CA ALA A 70 -1.10 1.51 -0.03
C ALA A 70 -2.56 1.85 -0.36
N LEU A 71 -2.80 2.68 -1.36
CA LEU A 71 -4.16 2.98 -1.82
C LEU A 71 -4.86 1.71 -2.31
N SER A 72 -4.15 0.84 -3.03
CA SER A 72 -4.69 -0.44 -3.46
C SER A 72 -4.99 -1.37 -2.28
N ILE A 73 -4.12 -1.37 -1.26
CA ILE A 73 -4.37 -2.12 -0.01
C ILE A 73 -5.65 -1.63 0.66
N ILE A 74 -5.81 -0.32 0.80
CA ILE A 74 -7.01 0.28 1.43
C ILE A 74 -8.26 -0.07 0.62
N SER A 75 -8.17 -0.05 -0.70
CA SER A 75 -9.27 -0.43 -1.58
C SER A 75 -9.71 -1.89 -1.37
N GLN A 76 -8.75 -2.81 -1.26
CA GLN A 76 -9.04 -4.21 -0.97
C GLN A 76 -9.64 -4.39 0.43
N ALA A 77 -9.12 -3.64 1.41
CA ALA A 77 -9.66 -3.65 2.77
C ALA A 77 -11.11 -3.16 2.80
N LYS A 78 -11.41 -2.10 2.06
CA LYS A 78 -12.77 -1.57 1.97
C LYS A 78 -13.73 -2.60 1.39
N LYS A 79 -13.32 -3.28 0.32
CA LYS A 79 -14.12 -4.36 -0.29
C LYS A 79 -14.35 -5.50 0.69
N ALA A 80 -13.33 -5.91 1.42
CA ALA A 80 -13.43 -6.99 2.42
C ALA A 80 -14.33 -6.64 3.60
N CYS A 81 -14.45 -5.34 3.93
CA CYS A 81 -15.27 -4.83 5.03
C CYS A 81 -16.66 -4.37 4.57
N ALA A 82 -17.13 -4.81 3.43
CA ALA A 82 -18.44 -4.44 2.86
C ALA A 82 -18.61 -2.90 2.81
N ASP A 83 -17.59 -2.22 2.31
CA ASP A 83 -17.49 -0.76 2.15
C ASP A 83 -17.43 0.03 3.47
N ASP A 84 -17.24 -0.62 4.60
CA ASP A 84 -17.16 0.04 5.91
C ASP A 84 -15.74 -0.11 6.51
N LEU A 85 -14.85 0.83 6.19
CA LEU A 85 -13.48 0.85 6.70
C LEU A 85 -13.39 1.12 8.21
N SER A 86 -14.49 1.57 8.85
CA SER A 86 -14.51 1.78 10.31
C SER A 86 -14.35 0.48 11.08
N LYS A 87 -14.54 -0.66 10.45
CA LYS A 87 -14.30 -1.98 11.05
C LYS A 87 -12.82 -2.28 11.29
N ILE A 88 -11.92 -1.56 10.62
CA ILE A 88 -10.48 -1.73 10.80
C ILE A 88 -10.01 -0.87 11.96
N LYS A 89 -9.40 -1.48 12.96
CA LYS A 89 -8.93 -0.80 14.16
C LYS A 89 -7.49 -0.29 14.01
N SER A 90 -6.61 -1.11 13.42
CA SER A 90 -5.20 -0.76 13.24
C SER A 90 -4.57 -1.62 12.16
N CYS A 91 -3.46 -1.16 11.63
CA CYS A 91 -2.60 -1.97 10.77
C CYS A 91 -1.54 -2.66 11.65
N ILE A 92 -1.54 -3.98 11.63
CA ILE A 92 -0.61 -4.75 12.47
C ILE A 92 0.76 -4.83 11.82
N LYS A 93 0.81 -5.11 10.52
CA LYS A 93 2.05 -5.30 9.80
C LYS A 93 1.90 -4.88 8.34
N LEU A 94 2.93 -4.23 7.83
CA LEU A 94 3.05 -3.90 6.41
C LEU A 94 4.41 -4.42 5.94
N THR A 95 4.42 -5.19 4.87
CA THR A 95 5.66 -5.69 4.26
C THR A 95 5.76 -5.14 2.84
N GLY A 96 6.91 -4.59 2.49
CA GLY A 96 7.16 -4.04 1.18
C GLY A 96 8.40 -4.62 0.53
N PHE A 97 8.35 -4.77 -0.79
CA PHE A 97 9.46 -5.22 -1.61
C PHE A 97 9.81 -4.12 -2.61
N VAL A 98 11.07 -3.72 -2.61
CA VAL A 98 11.55 -2.63 -3.46
C VAL A 98 12.47 -3.20 -4.52
N ASN A 99 12.08 -3.05 -5.79
CA ASN A 99 12.95 -3.40 -6.91
C ASN A 99 13.99 -2.29 -7.08
N SER A 100 15.23 -2.54 -6.70
CA SER A 100 16.26 -1.51 -6.67
C SER A 100 17.59 -2.03 -7.20
N THR A 101 18.51 -1.09 -7.49
CA THR A 101 19.88 -1.43 -7.84
C THR A 101 20.64 -1.96 -6.63
N ASP A 102 21.76 -2.64 -6.86
CA ASP A 102 22.55 -3.22 -5.77
C ASP A 102 23.14 -2.16 -4.83
N GLU A 103 23.38 -0.95 -5.33
CA GLU A 103 23.93 0.15 -4.54
C GLU A 103 22.84 0.96 -3.80
N PHE A 104 21.59 0.78 -4.13
CA PHE A 104 20.51 1.52 -3.47
C PHE A 104 20.33 1.02 -2.03
N THR A 105 20.30 1.96 -1.08
CA THR A 105 20.26 1.65 0.35
C THR A 105 19.10 2.30 1.09
N GLU A 106 18.21 3.00 0.37
CA GLU A 106 17.13 3.77 1.00
C GLU A 106 15.75 3.10 0.89
N GLN A 107 15.72 1.76 0.89
CA GLN A 107 14.47 0.99 0.84
C GLN A 107 13.45 1.43 1.91
N PRO A 108 13.85 1.69 3.18
CA PRO A 108 12.90 2.16 4.18
C PRO A 108 12.23 3.48 3.81
N LYS A 109 12.94 4.40 3.15
CA LYS A 109 12.36 5.68 2.70
C LYS A 109 11.29 5.46 1.64
N VAL A 110 11.48 4.48 0.76
CA VAL A 110 10.49 4.11 -0.26
C VAL A 110 9.24 3.55 0.42
N ILE A 111 9.41 2.61 1.34
CA ILE A 111 8.29 1.97 2.04
C ILE A 111 7.52 2.97 2.90
N ASN A 112 8.18 4.03 3.36
CA ASN A 112 7.48 5.11 4.09
C ASN A 112 6.36 5.74 3.27
N GLY A 113 6.38 5.67 1.95
CA GLY A 113 5.27 6.11 1.11
C GLY A 113 3.98 5.39 1.45
N ALA A 114 4.05 4.10 1.72
CA ALA A 114 2.90 3.31 2.17
C ALA A 114 2.63 3.49 3.66
N SER A 115 3.66 3.44 4.50
CA SER A 115 3.52 3.55 5.95
C SER A 115 2.94 4.89 6.38
N ASP A 116 3.39 5.98 5.76
CA ASP A 116 2.90 7.32 6.07
C ASP A 116 1.42 7.46 5.70
N LEU A 117 1.01 6.93 4.57
CA LEU A 117 -0.39 6.97 4.16
C LEU A 117 -1.27 6.16 5.11
N ILE A 118 -0.88 4.94 5.45
CA ILE A 118 -1.62 4.09 6.38
C ILE A 118 -1.76 4.79 7.74
N LYS A 119 -0.69 5.40 8.23
CA LYS A 119 -0.71 6.17 9.48
C LYS A 119 -1.68 7.34 9.39
N ASN A 120 -1.63 8.11 8.30
CA ASN A 120 -2.50 9.27 8.11
C ASN A 120 -3.97 8.88 8.03
N ILE A 121 -4.27 7.76 7.37
CA ILE A 121 -5.65 7.32 7.15
C ILE A 121 -6.25 6.69 8.41
N PHE A 122 -5.53 5.81 9.08
CA PHE A 122 -6.05 5.10 10.25
C PHE A 122 -5.72 5.78 11.57
N GLY A 123 -4.87 6.81 11.56
CA GLY A 123 -4.57 7.61 12.75
C GLY A 123 -3.77 6.86 13.82
N CYS A 124 -3.19 5.72 13.49
CA CYS A 124 -2.39 4.91 14.41
C CYS A 124 -1.10 4.48 13.77
N LEU A 125 -0.09 4.23 14.60
CA LEU A 125 1.19 3.71 14.14
C LEU A 125 1.04 2.24 13.74
N LEU A 126 1.82 1.84 12.74
CA LEU A 126 1.98 0.43 12.42
C LEU A 126 2.68 -0.27 13.58
N TYR A 127 2.23 -1.46 13.91
CA TYR A 127 2.90 -2.27 14.92
C TYR A 127 4.30 -2.67 14.43
N THR A 128 4.41 -3.07 13.16
CA THR A 128 5.69 -3.33 12.51
C THR A 128 5.61 -3.03 11.03
N SER A 129 6.74 -2.62 10.46
CA SER A 129 6.86 -2.36 9.01
C SER A 129 8.21 -2.91 8.56
N ASP A 130 8.19 -3.75 7.52
CA ASP A 130 9.39 -4.36 6.95
C ASP A 130 9.59 -3.87 5.52
N ALA A 131 10.85 -3.67 5.14
CA ALA A 131 11.25 -3.39 3.78
C ALA A 131 12.28 -4.41 3.33
N ALA A 132 12.15 -4.91 2.11
CA ALA A 132 13.08 -5.86 1.52
C ALA A 132 13.48 -5.41 0.12
N ASP A 133 14.70 -5.75 -0.27
CA ASP A 133 15.21 -5.51 -1.62
C ASP A 133 14.82 -6.70 -2.51
N GLU A 134 14.24 -6.39 -3.67
CA GLU A 134 13.84 -7.37 -4.67
C GLU A 134 14.63 -7.09 -5.94
N SER A 135 15.87 -7.50 -5.92
CA SER A 135 16.79 -7.28 -7.04
C SER A 135 16.73 -8.38 -8.09
#